data_3dfda8ec9582f37eb32dca30a4a3a704
#
_entry.id   3dfda8ec9582f37eb32dca30a4a3a704
#
_cell.length_a   1.000
_cell.length_b   1.000
_cell.length_c   1.000
_cell.angle_alpha   90.00
_cell.angle_beta   90.00
_cell.angle_gamma   90.00
#
_symmetry.space_group_name_H-M   'P 1'
#
loop_
_entity.id
_entity.type
_entity.pdbx_description
1 polymer ?
#
loop_
_entity_poly.entity_id
_entity_poly.type
_entity_poly.pdbx_seq_one_letter_code
_entity_poly.pdbx_strand_id
1 'polypeptide(L)'
;TKSGYYVADFYDGYEASAWFTQDGKWQMTETDIPYSALPQAVKTSFEKSEYASWKQDDVDKLERTGVETIFVIEIENQNQEIDLYYSADGTLIKSIVDTDDDNNEHLPVQLTEAMKNFINEKYPNARIMEVDVEDDKNDWDFGFTEVDIIHFDSGLNRNVSKEVLFDKGGEWYSTSWEVRRNELPAAVTNIISVEYAEYQMDDAEYFEMA
;
A
#
# COMPACT_ATOMS: atom_id res chain seq x y z
N THR A 1 20.57 -7.70 14.02
CA THR A 1 19.70 -6.57 14.34
C THR A 1 19.70 -5.61 13.17
N LYS A 2 18.76 -5.74 12.26
CA LYS A 2 18.49 -4.68 11.30
C LYS A 2 17.71 -3.58 12.04
N SER A 3 18.08 -2.34 11.83
CA SER A 3 17.37 -1.13 12.29
C SER A 3 17.03 -1.02 13.78
N GLY A 4 17.67 -1.78 14.66
CA GLY A 4 17.45 -1.68 16.12
C GLY A 4 16.24 -2.45 16.65
N TYR A 5 15.69 -3.39 15.90
CA TYR A 5 14.63 -4.30 16.35
C TYR A 5 15.18 -5.68 16.71
N TYR A 6 14.46 -6.38 17.59
CA TYR A 6 14.58 -7.82 17.77
C TYR A 6 13.50 -8.50 16.95
N VAL A 7 13.87 -9.53 16.21
CA VAL A 7 12.95 -10.37 15.46
C VAL A 7 12.92 -11.74 16.09
N ALA A 8 11.73 -12.28 16.30
CA ALA A 8 11.52 -13.61 16.82
C ALA A 8 10.71 -14.42 15.83
N ASP A 9 11.30 -15.49 15.31
CA ASP A 9 10.65 -16.44 14.43
C ASP A 9 10.00 -17.54 15.24
N PHE A 10 8.78 -17.93 14.91
CA PHE A 10 8.02 -18.95 15.61
C PHE A 10 6.99 -19.62 14.69
N TYR A 11 6.35 -20.67 15.17
CA TYR A 11 5.31 -21.39 14.46
C TYR A 11 4.05 -21.45 15.32
N ASP A 12 2.97 -20.84 14.82
CA ASP A 12 1.62 -20.89 15.41
C ASP A 12 0.57 -21.34 14.38
N GLY A 13 0.74 -22.58 13.91
CA GLY A 13 -0.03 -23.11 12.80
C GLY A 13 0.51 -22.68 11.43
N TYR A 14 1.20 -21.56 11.38
CA TYR A 14 1.91 -20.98 10.24
C TYR A 14 3.26 -20.44 10.69
N GLU A 15 4.20 -20.29 9.77
CA GLU A 15 5.46 -19.60 10.04
C GLU A 15 5.17 -18.12 10.26
N ALA A 16 5.83 -17.53 11.27
CA ALA A 16 5.63 -16.13 11.61
C ALA A 16 6.89 -15.50 12.20
N SER A 17 7.10 -14.23 11.87
CA SER A 17 8.16 -13.38 12.39
C SER A 17 7.56 -12.20 13.15
N ALA A 18 7.91 -12.03 14.42
CA ALA A 18 7.46 -10.90 15.22
C ALA A 18 8.59 -9.95 15.56
N TRP A 19 8.33 -8.66 15.42
CA TRP A 19 9.29 -7.57 15.54
C TRP A 19 9.03 -6.76 16.81
N PHE A 20 10.08 -6.52 17.57
CA PHE A 20 10.01 -5.82 18.85
C PHE A 20 11.07 -4.73 18.93
N THR A 21 10.72 -3.60 19.52
CA THR A 21 11.69 -2.56 19.88
C THR A 21 12.69 -3.08 20.92
N GLN A 22 13.77 -2.33 21.16
CA GLN A 22 14.78 -2.68 22.16
C GLN A 22 14.23 -2.75 23.60
N ASP A 23 13.14 -2.04 23.89
CA ASP A 23 12.44 -2.09 25.18
C ASP A 23 11.32 -3.17 25.22
N GLY A 24 11.27 -4.03 24.22
CA GLY A 24 10.39 -5.19 24.17
C GLY A 24 8.94 -4.92 23.77
N LYS A 25 8.65 -3.75 23.18
CA LYS A 25 7.31 -3.47 22.65
C LYS A 25 7.16 -4.11 21.29
N TRP A 26 6.07 -4.83 21.11
CA TRP A 26 5.68 -5.37 19.81
C TRP A 26 5.40 -4.25 18.80
N GLN A 27 5.85 -4.46 17.57
CA GLN A 27 5.69 -3.51 16.46
C GLN A 27 4.93 -4.13 15.29
N MET A 28 5.28 -5.36 14.92
CA MET A 28 4.76 -6.02 13.74
C MET A 28 4.81 -7.53 13.91
N THR A 29 3.89 -8.23 13.27
CA THR A 29 3.99 -9.66 12.98
C THR A 29 3.66 -9.88 11.52
N GLU A 30 4.54 -10.54 10.83
CA GLU A 30 4.36 -11.10 9.50
C GLU A 30 4.07 -12.59 9.64
N THR A 31 3.09 -13.09 8.93
CA THR A 31 2.69 -14.49 8.99
C THR A 31 2.48 -15.00 7.58
N ASP A 32 3.27 -15.99 7.16
CA ASP A 32 3.05 -16.73 5.93
C ASP A 32 1.78 -17.56 6.08
N ILE A 33 0.79 -17.30 5.23
CA ILE A 33 -0.50 -17.99 5.27
C ILE A 33 -0.83 -18.60 3.89
N PRO A 34 -1.46 -19.78 3.83
CA PRO A 34 -1.91 -20.29 2.53
C PRO A 34 -3.01 -19.38 1.95
N TYR A 35 -3.07 -19.26 0.63
CA TYR A 35 -4.12 -18.53 -0.09
C TYR A 35 -5.54 -18.83 0.41
N SER A 36 -5.80 -20.09 0.83
CA SER A 36 -7.08 -20.50 1.37
C SER A 36 -7.48 -19.79 2.66
N ALA A 37 -6.51 -19.30 3.43
CA ALA A 37 -6.73 -18.57 4.69
C ALA A 37 -7.04 -17.09 4.49
N LEU A 38 -6.82 -16.53 3.30
CA LEU A 38 -7.20 -15.16 2.97
C LEU A 38 -8.69 -14.88 3.24
N PRO A 39 -9.05 -13.66 3.64
CA PRO A 39 -10.43 -13.21 3.69
C PRO A 39 -11.14 -13.42 2.34
N GLN A 40 -12.41 -13.81 2.36
CA GLN A 40 -13.14 -14.06 1.12
C GLN A 40 -13.23 -12.81 0.23
N ALA A 41 -13.25 -11.62 0.82
CA ALA A 41 -13.26 -10.37 0.08
C ALA A 41 -11.97 -10.16 -0.73
N VAL A 42 -10.80 -10.45 -0.12
CA VAL A 42 -9.50 -10.39 -0.79
C VAL A 42 -9.44 -11.39 -1.95
N LYS A 43 -9.80 -12.65 -1.71
CA LYS A 43 -9.87 -13.67 -2.78
C LYS A 43 -10.76 -13.21 -3.95
N THR A 44 -11.94 -12.69 -3.62
CA THR A 44 -12.88 -12.22 -4.65
C THR A 44 -12.35 -11.02 -5.43
N SER A 45 -11.61 -10.13 -4.77
CA SER A 45 -10.98 -8.98 -5.42
C SER A 45 -9.86 -9.42 -6.35
N PHE A 46 -8.96 -10.25 -5.85
CA PHE A 46 -7.86 -10.82 -6.65
C PHE A 46 -8.37 -11.60 -7.87
N GLU A 47 -9.34 -12.49 -7.68
CA GLU A 47 -9.92 -13.31 -8.75
C GLU A 47 -10.64 -12.50 -9.85
N LYS A 48 -10.97 -11.23 -9.58
CA LYS A 48 -11.57 -10.29 -10.55
C LYS A 48 -10.59 -9.28 -11.11
N SER A 49 -9.36 -9.24 -10.60
CA SER A 49 -8.32 -8.33 -11.07
C SER A 49 -7.75 -8.79 -12.40
N GLU A 50 -6.98 -7.95 -13.03
CA GLU A 50 -6.19 -8.29 -14.21
C GLU A 50 -5.11 -9.35 -13.92
N TYR A 51 -4.73 -9.50 -12.66
CA TYR A 51 -3.75 -10.47 -12.18
C TYR A 51 -4.32 -11.87 -11.88
N ALA A 52 -5.61 -12.09 -12.07
CA ALA A 52 -6.29 -13.36 -11.72
C ALA A 52 -5.70 -14.62 -12.37
N SER A 53 -4.98 -14.46 -13.49
CA SER A 53 -4.33 -15.57 -14.21
C SER A 53 -2.85 -15.77 -13.87
N TRP A 54 -2.27 -14.90 -13.02
CA TRP A 54 -0.88 -15.00 -12.62
C TRP A 54 -0.70 -16.10 -11.57
N LYS A 55 0.49 -16.66 -11.52
CA LYS A 55 0.81 -17.64 -10.48
C LYS A 55 0.96 -16.92 -9.15
N GLN A 56 0.29 -17.40 -8.12
CA GLN A 56 0.52 -16.99 -6.74
C GLN A 56 1.74 -17.76 -6.22
N ASP A 57 2.69 -17.05 -5.65
CA ASP A 57 3.90 -17.65 -5.08
C ASP A 57 3.79 -17.65 -3.56
N ASP A 58 3.63 -16.51 -2.93
CA ASP A 58 3.48 -16.41 -1.49
C ASP A 58 2.31 -15.54 -1.05
N VAL A 59 1.89 -15.65 0.20
CA VAL A 59 0.82 -14.84 0.78
C VAL A 59 1.11 -14.53 2.23
N ASP A 60 1.26 -13.25 2.54
CA ASP A 60 1.53 -12.75 3.87
C ASP A 60 0.35 -12.04 4.51
N LYS A 61 0.24 -12.21 5.80
CA LYS A 61 -0.60 -11.41 6.67
C LYS A 61 0.29 -10.51 7.52
N LEU A 62 0.13 -9.20 7.38
CA LEU A 62 0.88 -8.20 8.13
C LEU A 62 0.00 -7.55 9.19
N GLU A 63 0.41 -7.65 10.44
CA GLU A 63 -0.20 -7.01 11.60
C GLU A 63 0.82 -6.04 12.20
N ARG A 64 0.46 -4.75 12.32
CA ARG A 64 1.38 -3.70 12.78
C ARG A 64 0.72 -2.80 13.81
N THR A 65 1.53 -2.18 14.66
CA THR A 65 1.03 -1.23 15.65
C THR A 65 0.47 0.04 14.99
N GLY A 66 -0.80 0.33 15.23
CA GLY A 66 -1.42 1.60 14.83
C GLY A 66 -1.96 1.66 13.41
N VAL A 67 -1.86 0.55 12.66
CA VAL A 67 -2.43 0.40 11.32
C VAL A 67 -3.34 -0.83 11.24
N GLU A 68 -4.16 -0.92 10.21
CA GLU A 68 -5.00 -2.09 10.00
C GLU A 68 -4.19 -3.28 9.46
N THR A 69 -4.70 -4.49 9.70
CA THR A 69 -4.14 -5.71 9.10
C THR A 69 -4.30 -5.67 7.59
N ILE A 70 -3.22 -5.97 6.89
CA ILE A 70 -3.20 -6.10 5.44
C ILE A 70 -2.77 -7.51 5.03
N PHE A 71 -3.03 -7.85 3.77
CA PHE A 71 -2.66 -9.12 3.16
C PHE A 71 -1.88 -8.82 1.89
N VAL A 72 -0.70 -9.38 1.76
CA VAL A 72 0.13 -9.28 0.57
C VAL A 72 -0.01 -10.58 -0.21
N ILE A 73 -0.24 -10.48 -1.50
CA ILE A 73 -0.23 -11.63 -2.41
C ILE A 73 0.91 -11.39 -3.40
N GLU A 74 1.96 -12.16 -3.27
CA GLU A 74 3.03 -12.21 -4.26
C GLU A 74 2.58 -13.03 -5.46
N ILE A 75 2.75 -12.45 -6.64
CA ILE A 75 2.35 -13.06 -7.90
C ILE A 75 3.48 -12.99 -8.92
N GLU A 76 3.65 -14.04 -9.69
CA GLU A 76 4.65 -14.08 -10.75
C GLU A 76 4.04 -14.35 -12.13
N ASN A 77 4.63 -13.76 -13.17
CA ASN A 77 4.33 -14.04 -14.56
C ASN A 77 5.60 -13.93 -15.42
N GLN A 78 6.14 -15.05 -15.85
CA GLN A 78 7.33 -15.19 -16.72
C GLN A 78 8.61 -14.53 -16.17
N ASN A 79 8.70 -13.21 -16.10
CA ASN A 79 9.90 -12.47 -15.68
C ASN A 79 9.56 -11.27 -14.80
N GLN A 80 8.37 -11.21 -14.24
CA GLN A 80 7.90 -10.12 -13.40
C GLN A 80 7.23 -10.68 -12.17
N GLU A 81 7.61 -10.17 -11.02
CA GLU A 81 6.99 -10.41 -9.72
C GLU A 81 6.32 -9.12 -9.28
N ILE A 82 5.14 -9.25 -8.67
CA ILE A 82 4.36 -8.11 -8.18
C ILE A 82 3.75 -8.49 -6.83
N ASP A 83 3.92 -7.61 -5.86
CA ASP A 83 3.26 -7.67 -4.58
C ASP A 83 1.95 -6.87 -4.61
N LEU A 84 0.86 -7.53 -4.30
CA LEU A 84 -0.47 -6.94 -4.24
C LEU A 84 -0.92 -6.79 -2.79
N TYR A 85 -1.04 -5.57 -2.33
CA TYR A 85 -1.41 -5.22 -0.95
C TYR A 85 -2.92 -5.02 -0.83
N TYR A 86 -3.59 -5.82 -0.01
CA TYR A 86 -5.03 -5.77 0.19
C TYR A 86 -5.41 -5.49 1.63
N SER A 87 -6.41 -4.65 1.86
CA SER A 87 -7.12 -4.61 3.14
C SER A 87 -8.02 -5.83 3.31
N ALA A 88 -8.43 -6.13 4.54
CA ALA A 88 -9.27 -7.30 4.85
C ALA A 88 -10.64 -7.29 4.14
N ASP A 89 -11.14 -6.12 3.73
CA ASP A 89 -12.37 -5.97 2.94
C ASP A 89 -12.18 -6.14 1.44
N GLY A 90 -10.95 -6.45 1.00
CA GLY A 90 -10.60 -6.71 -0.39
C GLY A 90 -10.34 -5.46 -1.24
N THR A 91 -10.17 -4.29 -0.62
CA THR A 91 -9.71 -3.10 -1.35
C THR A 91 -8.22 -3.26 -1.66
N LEU A 92 -7.83 -3.16 -2.93
CA LEU A 92 -6.43 -3.07 -3.32
C LEU A 92 -5.88 -1.72 -2.83
N ILE A 93 -4.80 -1.75 -2.08
CA ILE A 93 -4.13 -0.59 -1.50
C ILE A 93 -3.11 -0.07 -2.51
N LYS A 94 -2.16 -0.93 -2.85
CA LYS A 94 -1.11 -0.67 -3.84
C LYS A 94 -0.62 -1.96 -4.49
N SER A 95 0.16 -1.83 -5.55
CA SER A 95 0.92 -2.91 -6.16
C SER A 95 2.37 -2.46 -6.33
N ILE A 96 3.32 -3.31 -5.97
CA ILE A 96 4.75 -3.03 -6.11
C ILE A 96 5.32 -4.08 -7.05
N VAL A 97 6.05 -3.63 -8.08
CA VAL A 97 6.82 -4.53 -8.93
C VAL A 97 8.10 -4.88 -8.19
N ASP A 98 8.27 -6.15 -7.86
CA ASP A 98 9.50 -6.61 -7.24
C ASP A 98 10.63 -6.57 -8.29
N THR A 99 11.75 -5.96 -7.89
CA THR A 99 12.98 -5.97 -8.65
C THR A 99 14.01 -6.73 -7.81
N ASP A 100 14.76 -7.64 -8.41
CA ASP A 100 15.75 -8.55 -7.79
C ASP A 100 16.68 -7.93 -6.72
N ASP A 101 16.67 -6.61 -6.55
CA ASP A 101 17.47 -5.86 -5.60
C ASP A 101 16.66 -5.36 -4.36
N ASP A 102 15.35 -5.49 -4.37
CA ASP A 102 14.49 -5.04 -3.28
C ASP A 102 14.26 -6.17 -2.26
N ASN A 103 14.99 -6.11 -1.16
CA ASN A 103 14.53 -6.77 0.04
C ASN A 103 13.30 -5.97 0.54
N ASN A 104 12.11 -6.35 0.10
CA ASN A 104 10.83 -5.84 0.59
C ASN A 104 10.63 -6.26 2.05
N GLU A 105 11.50 -5.76 2.91
CA GLU A 105 11.33 -5.92 4.33
C GLU A 105 10.32 -4.88 4.82
N HIS A 106 9.14 -5.35 5.15
CA HIS A 106 8.08 -4.56 5.78
C HIS A 106 8.54 -4.07 7.16
N LEU A 107 9.37 -3.03 7.17
CA LEU A 107 9.88 -2.48 8.43
C LEU A 107 8.76 -1.71 9.15
N PRO A 108 8.61 -1.89 10.48
CA PRO A 108 7.61 -1.16 11.24
C PRO A 108 7.99 0.32 11.35
N VAL A 109 7.32 1.18 10.61
CA VAL A 109 7.45 2.64 10.69
C VAL A 109 6.31 3.21 11.54
N GLN A 110 6.60 4.19 12.39
CA GLN A 110 5.59 4.83 13.22
C GLN A 110 5.32 6.27 12.77
N LEU A 111 4.05 6.57 12.55
CA LEU A 111 3.59 7.93 12.31
C LEU A 111 3.78 8.82 13.54
N THR A 112 4.22 10.04 13.31
CA THR A 112 4.18 11.09 14.34
C THR A 112 2.74 11.50 14.65
N GLU A 113 2.50 12.07 15.82
CA GLU A 113 1.19 12.60 16.18
C GLU A 113 0.74 13.75 15.25
N ALA A 114 1.68 14.53 14.72
CA ALA A 114 1.38 15.59 13.76
C ALA A 114 0.81 15.03 12.45
N MET A 115 1.45 13.99 11.89
CA MET A 115 0.98 13.30 10.67
C MET A 115 -0.40 12.67 10.89
N LYS A 116 -0.60 11.97 12.03
CA LYS A 116 -1.90 11.40 12.38
C LYS A 116 -3.00 12.45 12.46
N ASN A 117 -2.72 13.58 13.10
CA ASN A 117 -3.68 14.68 13.22
C ASN A 117 -4.02 15.25 11.84
N PHE A 118 -3.02 15.47 10.98
CA PHE A 118 -3.24 15.92 9.61
C PHE A 118 -4.17 14.97 8.84
N ILE A 119 -3.87 13.66 8.88
CA ILE A 119 -4.70 12.65 8.21
C ILE A 119 -6.14 12.67 8.74
N ASN A 120 -6.33 12.71 10.06
CA ASN A 120 -7.65 12.75 10.66
C ASN A 120 -8.45 14.01 10.31
N GLU A 121 -7.78 15.16 10.19
CA GLU A 121 -8.44 16.43 9.84
C GLU A 121 -8.79 16.49 8.36
N LYS A 122 -7.86 16.08 7.49
CA LYS A 122 -8.03 16.16 6.03
C LYS A 122 -8.88 15.02 5.48
N TYR A 123 -8.75 13.82 6.05
CA TYR A 123 -9.43 12.60 5.61
C TYR A 123 -10.18 11.95 6.81
N PRO A 124 -11.30 12.54 7.27
CA PRO A 124 -12.04 12.02 8.43
C PRO A 124 -12.46 10.56 8.22
N ASN A 125 -12.22 9.73 9.25
CA ASN A 125 -12.47 8.28 9.23
C ASN A 125 -11.62 7.50 8.20
N ALA A 126 -10.52 8.05 7.73
CA ALA A 126 -9.57 7.27 6.95
C ALA A 126 -8.99 6.13 7.79
N ARG A 127 -8.81 4.99 7.16
CA ARG A 127 -8.11 3.84 7.73
C ARG A 127 -6.66 3.90 7.28
N ILE A 128 -5.71 3.87 8.19
CA ILE A 128 -4.29 3.83 7.89
C ILE A 128 -3.92 2.35 7.66
N MET A 129 -3.41 2.06 6.48
CA MET A 129 -3.14 0.69 6.03
C MET A 129 -1.65 0.38 6.07
N GLU A 130 -0.82 1.32 5.65
CA GLU A 130 0.63 1.16 5.60
C GLU A 130 1.33 2.47 5.89
N VAL A 131 2.58 2.36 6.34
CA VAL A 131 3.46 3.51 6.62
C VAL A 131 4.87 3.08 6.28
N ASP A 132 5.47 3.76 5.29
CA ASP A 132 6.83 3.52 4.84
C ASP A 132 7.67 4.80 4.90
N VAL A 133 8.98 4.65 4.88
CA VAL A 133 9.92 5.75 4.68
C VAL A 133 10.72 5.45 3.43
N GLU A 134 10.63 6.33 2.45
CA GLU A 134 11.40 6.22 1.23
C GLU A 134 12.90 6.19 1.54
N ASP A 135 13.57 5.10 1.25
CA ASP A 135 14.95 4.86 1.61
C ASP A 135 15.92 4.80 0.42
N ASP A 136 15.43 4.86 -0.82
CA ASP A 136 16.30 5.00 -1.99
C ASP A 136 16.90 6.40 -2.04
N LYS A 137 18.22 6.45 -1.83
CA LYS A 137 18.99 7.70 -1.81
C LYS A 137 19.08 8.40 -3.16
N ASN A 138 18.69 7.72 -4.23
CA ASN A 138 18.70 8.28 -5.59
C ASN A 138 17.36 8.93 -5.92
N ASP A 139 16.32 8.63 -5.17
CA ASP A 139 15.01 9.20 -5.40
C ASP A 139 14.84 10.58 -4.77
N TRP A 140 14.01 11.39 -5.43
CA TRP A 140 13.78 12.78 -5.06
C TRP A 140 13.11 12.94 -3.70
N ASP A 141 12.33 11.95 -3.28
CA ASP A 141 11.59 11.87 -2.01
C ASP A 141 12.32 11.07 -0.93
N PHE A 142 13.57 10.68 -1.16
CA PHE A 142 14.38 9.99 -0.16
C PHE A 142 14.18 10.57 1.25
N GLY A 143 13.75 9.73 2.17
CA GLY A 143 13.49 10.07 3.58
C GLY A 143 12.15 10.77 3.82
N PHE A 144 11.26 10.83 2.82
CA PHE A 144 9.86 11.18 3.02
C PHE A 144 9.13 10.03 3.70
N THR A 145 8.00 10.32 4.32
CA THR A 145 7.13 9.29 4.90
C THR A 145 5.89 9.17 4.03
N GLU A 146 5.71 8.00 3.47
CA GLU A 146 4.52 7.59 2.74
C GLU A 146 3.50 6.96 3.70
N VAL A 147 2.24 7.31 3.55
CA VAL A 147 1.15 6.74 4.33
C VAL A 147 0.01 6.34 3.42
N ASP A 148 -0.19 5.06 3.27
CA ASP A 148 -1.34 4.53 2.56
C ASP A 148 -2.59 4.54 3.44
N ILE A 149 -3.63 5.20 2.95
CA ILE A 149 -4.91 5.26 3.62
C ILE A 149 -6.05 4.78 2.71
N ILE A 150 -7.07 4.17 3.30
CA ILE A 150 -8.37 4.00 2.63
C ILE A 150 -9.35 5.02 3.20
N HIS A 151 -9.87 5.87 2.32
CA HIS A 151 -10.84 6.91 2.66
C HIS A 151 -12.07 6.84 1.78
N PHE A 152 -13.27 7.01 2.37
CA PHE A 152 -14.50 7.11 1.59
C PHE A 152 -14.62 8.49 0.95
N ASP A 153 -14.45 8.54 -0.36
CA ASP A 153 -14.60 9.77 -1.14
C ASP A 153 -16.07 9.98 -1.54
N SER A 154 -16.69 11.01 -0.98
CA SER A 154 -18.11 11.30 -1.22
C SER A 154 -18.39 11.81 -2.65
N GLY A 155 -17.40 12.39 -3.32
CA GLY A 155 -17.51 12.85 -4.71
C GLY A 155 -17.49 11.67 -5.68
N LEU A 156 -16.68 10.67 -5.39
CA LEU A 156 -16.56 9.43 -6.16
C LEU A 156 -17.54 8.33 -5.68
N ASN A 157 -18.15 8.54 -4.51
CA ASN A 157 -19.07 7.59 -3.85
C ASN A 157 -18.49 6.17 -3.73
N ARG A 158 -17.19 6.09 -3.37
CA ARG A 158 -16.46 4.83 -3.13
C ARG A 158 -15.33 5.01 -2.14
N ASN A 159 -14.84 3.90 -1.58
CA ASN A 159 -13.54 3.88 -0.93
C ASN A 159 -12.45 4.07 -1.98
N VAL A 160 -11.47 4.90 -1.63
CA VAL A 160 -10.30 5.20 -2.47
C VAL A 160 -9.07 4.94 -1.63
N SER A 161 -8.14 4.18 -2.17
CA SER A 161 -6.78 4.13 -1.64
C SER A 161 -6.09 5.42 -2.02
N LYS A 162 -5.44 6.08 -1.06
CA LYS A 162 -4.71 7.33 -1.24
C LYS A 162 -3.36 7.19 -0.58
N GLU A 163 -2.36 7.62 -1.28
CA GLU A 163 -1.01 7.79 -0.79
C GLU A 163 -0.84 9.22 -0.26
N VAL A 164 -0.51 9.36 1.00
CA VAL A 164 -0.30 10.65 1.65
C VAL A 164 1.19 10.79 1.96
N LEU A 165 1.84 11.72 1.28
CA LEU A 165 3.28 11.92 1.37
C LEU A 165 3.61 13.09 2.31
N PHE A 166 4.49 12.84 3.27
CA PHE A 166 5.05 13.84 4.19
C PHE A 166 6.53 14.00 3.95
N ASP A 167 7.02 15.23 3.94
CA ASP A 167 8.44 15.52 3.79
C ASP A 167 9.26 15.07 5.01
N LYS A 168 10.58 15.22 4.94
CA LYS A 168 11.51 14.88 6.05
C LYS A 168 11.25 15.65 7.35
N GLY A 169 10.52 16.75 7.29
CA GLY A 169 10.09 17.54 8.45
C GLY A 169 8.77 17.05 9.05
N GLY A 170 8.09 16.15 8.37
CA GLY A 170 6.75 15.68 8.73
C GLY A 170 5.63 16.61 8.30
N GLU A 171 5.91 17.55 7.41
CA GLU A 171 4.90 18.43 6.81
C GLU A 171 4.28 17.74 5.59
N TRP A 172 2.96 17.87 5.42
CA TRP A 172 2.29 17.31 4.26
C TRP A 172 2.83 17.90 2.96
N TYR A 173 3.21 17.02 2.05
CA TYR A 173 3.75 17.37 0.75
C TYR A 173 2.72 17.20 -0.36
N SER A 174 2.13 16.01 -0.47
CA SER A 174 1.12 15.67 -1.48
C SER A 174 0.19 14.57 -1.01
N THR A 175 -0.90 14.41 -1.72
CA THR A 175 -1.73 13.19 -1.68
C THR A 175 -2.09 12.81 -3.09
N SER A 176 -1.90 11.55 -3.44
CA SER A 176 -2.25 11.01 -4.74
C SER A 176 -3.24 9.85 -4.63
N TRP A 177 -3.94 9.58 -5.71
CA TRP A 177 -4.80 8.40 -5.85
C TRP A 177 -5.17 8.12 -7.30
N GLU A 178 -5.34 6.85 -7.60
CA GLU A 178 -5.80 6.42 -8.90
C GLU A 178 -7.25 6.85 -9.18
N VAL A 179 -7.49 7.41 -10.35
CA VAL A 179 -8.81 7.78 -10.86
C VAL A 179 -9.19 6.92 -12.05
N ARG A 180 -10.39 6.40 -12.03
CA ARG A 180 -10.92 5.61 -13.15
C ARG A 180 -11.19 6.50 -14.36
N ARG A 181 -11.09 5.93 -15.55
CA ARG A 181 -11.34 6.67 -16.78
C ARG A 181 -12.68 7.43 -16.82
N ASN A 182 -13.72 6.87 -16.21
CA ASN A 182 -15.05 7.50 -16.13
C ASN A 182 -15.16 8.55 -15.01
N GLU A 183 -14.14 8.71 -14.18
CA GLU A 183 -14.04 9.72 -13.13
C GLU A 183 -13.25 10.94 -13.61
N LEU A 184 -12.54 10.82 -14.73
CA LEU A 184 -11.79 11.92 -15.32
C LEU A 184 -12.72 13.08 -15.77
N PRO A 185 -12.32 14.34 -15.54
CA PRO A 185 -13.05 15.49 -16.08
C PRO A 185 -13.20 15.42 -17.59
N ALA A 186 -14.36 15.87 -18.12
CA ALA A 186 -14.61 15.86 -19.55
C ALA A 186 -13.56 16.63 -20.37
N ALA A 187 -12.96 17.68 -19.81
CA ALA A 187 -11.88 18.41 -20.46
C ALA A 187 -10.65 17.52 -20.69
N VAL A 188 -10.29 16.69 -19.69
CA VAL A 188 -9.15 15.76 -19.78
C VAL A 188 -9.42 14.66 -20.78
N THR A 189 -10.60 14.01 -20.71
CA THR A 189 -10.98 12.95 -21.64
C THR A 189 -11.08 13.45 -23.09
N ASN A 190 -11.52 14.68 -23.31
CA ASN A 190 -11.53 15.31 -24.63
C ASN A 190 -10.13 15.50 -25.20
N ILE A 191 -9.18 16.00 -24.41
CA ILE A 191 -7.79 16.17 -24.84
C ILE A 191 -7.19 14.81 -25.19
N ILE A 192 -7.34 13.81 -24.30
CA ILE A 192 -6.85 12.45 -24.55
C ILE A 192 -7.41 11.90 -25.86
N SER A 193 -8.70 12.04 -26.09
CA SER A 193 -9.36 11.49 -27.28
C SER A 193 -8.98 12.20 -28.60
N VAL A 194 -8.51 13.42 -28.55
CA VAL A 194 -8.16 14.21 -29.74
C VAL A 194 -6.66 14.18 -30.00
N GLU A 195 -5.84 14.43 -28.97
CA GLU A 195 -4.39 14.60 -29.14
C GLU A 195 -3.62 13.27 -28.97
N TYR A 196 -4.22 12.32 -28.24
CA TYR A 196 -3.63 11.00 -27.93
C TYR A 196 -4.49 9.85 -28.42
N ALA A 197 -5.28 10.05 -29.49
CA ALA A 197 -6.24 9.05 -30.00
C ALA A 197 -5.59 7.72 -30.44
N GLU A 198 -4.29 7.74 -30.77
CA GLU A 198 -3.53 6.54 -31.18
C GLU A 198 -2.96 5.75 -29.99
N TYR A 199 -3.08 6.28 -28.78
CA TYR A 199 -2.57 5.66 -27.56
C TYR A 199 -3.70 5.08 -26.72
N GLN A 200 -3.41 3.99 -26.05
CA GLN A 200 -4.27 3.45 -25.01
C GLN A 200 -3.86 4.10 -23.69
N MET A 201 -4.79 4.69 -22.96
CA MET A 201 -4.58 5.14 -21.60
C MET A 201 -4.44 3.92 -20.70
N ASP A 202 -3.35 3.80 -20.00
CA ASP A 202 -3.06 2.72 -19.06
C ASP A 202 -3.74 3.01 -17.73
N ASP A 203 -3.28 4.03 -17.05
CA ASP A 203 -3.79 4.53 -15.78
C ASP A 203 -4.03 6.03 -15.80
N ALA A 204 -4.57 6.56 -14.73
CA ALA A 204 -4.66 7.99 -14.47
C ALA A 204 -4.65 8.22 -12.97
N GLU A 205 -3.86 9.19 -12.55
CA GLU A 205 -3.70 9.54 -11.16
C GLU A 205 -4.05 11.01 -10.92
N TYR A 206 -4.63 11.30 -9.77
CA TYR A 206 -4.87 12.66 -9.31
C TYR A 206 -3.88 13.01 -8.21
N PHE A 207 -3.22 14.15 -8.34
CA PHE A 207 -2.32 14.68 -7.34
C PHE A 207 -2.90 15.95 -6.71
N GLU A 208 -2.93 15.99 -5.39
CA GLU A 208 -3.19 17.17 -4.58
C GLU A 208 -1.89 17.57 -3.88
N MET A 209 -1.47 18.82 -4.01
CA MET A 209 -0.19 19.32 -3.47
C MET A 209 -0.42 20.39 -2.42
N ALA A 210 0.57 20.55 -1.54
CA ALA A 210 0.59 21.57 -0.47
C ALA A 210 0.59 23.00 -1.01
#